data_2b3c5548318c2582fa2f610567251f37
#
_entry.id   2b3c5548318c2582fa2f610567251f37
#
_cell.length_a   1.000
_cell.length_b   1.000
_cell.length_c   1.000
_cell.angle_alpha   90.00
_cell.angle_beta   90.00
_cell.angle_gamma   90.00
#
_symmetry.space_group_name_H-M   'P 1'
#
loop_
_entity.id
_entity.type
_entity.pdbx_description
1 polymer ?
#
loop_
_entity_poly.entity_id
_entity_poly.type
_entity_poly.pdbx_seq_one_letter_code
_entity_poly.pdbx_strand_id
1 'polypeptide(L)'
;NRTEGTTLFMSIMDFIEKNWDLIKETLRNEYDLSDISYNTWVKPLSFHSVRDDVVTIMIPSDQAHALKYISSKYKSYFQVTISEMMDHTYDISFVLESDVNNNNDEMMSQPGTVYNINYENANLNPKYRFDTFVVGNNNKFAHSASLAVAESPGEAYNPLYLYGGPGLGKTHLMHSIGHFVLDQNPDRKVLYVTSEQFTN
;
A
#
# COMPACT_ATOMS: atom_id res chain seq x y z
N ASN A 1 28.21 -28.37 10.01
CA ASN A 1 27.13 -27.50 10.52
C ASN A 1 26.90 -26.20 9.74
N ARG A 2 27.80 -25.76 8.82
CA ARG A 2 27.57 -24.58 7.96
C ARG A 2 26.93 -24.93 6.61
N THR A 3 27.02 -26.17 6.19
CA THR A 3 26.50 -26.63 4.88
C THR A 3 25.00 -26.91 4.88
N GLU A 4 24.44 -27.36 6.00
CA GLU A 4 22.99 -27.67 6.08
C GLU A 4 22.13 -26.39 6.07
N GLY A 5 22.57 -25.31 6.73
CA GLY A 5 21.87 -24.04 6.72
C GLY A 5 21.80 -23.40 5.33
N THR A 6 22.89 -23.46 4.56
CA THR A 6 22.95 -22.88 3.21
C THR A 6 22.02 -23.61 2.21
N THR A 7 21.92 -24.93 2.32
CA THR A 7 21.07 -25.74 1.45
C THR A 7 19.58 -25.50 1.74
N LEU A 8 19.20 -25.33 3.03
CA LEU A 8 17.83 -25.03 3.42
C LEU A 8 17.42 -23.63 2.96
N PHE A 9 18.28 -22.62 3.13
CA PHE A 9 18.02 -21.26 2.65
C PHE A 9 17.83 -21.18 1.14
N MET A 10 18.66 -21.88 0.36
CA MET A 10 18.48 -21.93 -1.10
C MET A 10 17.15 -22.58 -1.49
N SER A 11 16.70 -23.62 -0.78
CA SER A 11 15.42 -24.26 -1.05
C SER A 11 14.21 -23.38 -0.74
N ILE A 12 14.29 -22.55 0.30
CA ILE A 12 13.23 -21.58 0.68
C ILE A 12 13.11 -20.46 -0.36
N MET A 13 14.23 -19.87 -0.76
CA MET A 13 14.25 -18.85 -1.81
C MET A 13 13.67 -19.40 -3.12
N ASP A 14 14.12 -20.56 -3.55
CA ASP A 14 13.62 -21.25 -4.75
C ASP A 14 12.12 -21.53 -4.68
N PHE A 15 11.62 -21.91 -3.50
CA PHE A 15 10.21 -22.19 -3.32
C PHE A 15 9.38 -20.90 -3.45
N ILE A 16 9.74 -19.83 -2.75
CA ILE A 16 9.02 -18.56 -2.79
C ILE A 16 9.07 -17.97 -4.20
N GLU A 17 10.23 -17.98 -4.86
CA GLU A 17 10.39 -17.45 -6.22
C GLU A 17 9.51 -18.19 -7.22
N LYS A 18 9.52 -19.53 -7.21
CA LYS A 18 8.71 -20.35 -8.11
C LYS A 18 7.20 -20.24 -7.85
N ASN A 19 6.80 -19.96 -6.63
CA ASN A 19 5.41 -19.85 -6.23
C ASN A 19 4.96 -18.41 -6.03
N TRP A 20 5.74 -17.40 -6.48
CA TRP A 20 5.44 -16.00 -6.23
C TRP A 20 4.07 -15.56 -6.73
N ASP A 21 3.70 -15.98 -7.95
CA ASP A 21 2.38 -15.67 -8.50
C ASP A 21 1.26 -16.39 -7.74
N LEU A 22 1.48 -17.62 -7.29
CA LEU A 22 0.52 -18.35 -6.45
C LEU A 22 0.33 -17.65 -5.10
N ILE A 23 1.40 -17.16 -4.47
CA ILE A 23 1.34 -16.38 -3.22
C ILE A 23 0.47 -15.13 -3.42
N LYS A 24 0.68 -14.39 -4.51
CA LYS A 24 -0.12 -13.19 -4.82
C LYS A 24 -1.60 -13.51 -5.08
N GLU A 25 -1.90 -14.59 -5.80
CA GLU A 25 -3.28 -15.02 -6.04
C GLU A 25 -3.96 -15.55 -4.77
N THR A 26 -3.23 -16.28 -3.92
CA THR A 26 -3.74 -16.72 -2.61
C THR A 26 -4.10 -15.50 -1.76
N LEU A 27 -3.21 -14.53 -1.66
CA LEU A 27 -3.45 -13.28 -0.95
C LEU A 27 -4.67 -12.52 -1.51
N ARG A 28 -4.82 -12.45 -2.85
CA ARG A 28 -5.99 -11.84 -3.48
C ARG A 28 -7.30 -12.50 -3.02
N ASN A 29 -7.33 -13.83 -3.00
CA ASN A 29 -8.52 -14.60 -2.66
C ASN A 29 -8.83 -14.55 -1.15
N GLU A 30 -7.82 -14.67 -0.29
CA GLU A 30 -8.00 -14.66 1.17
C GLU A 30 -8.48 -13.32 1.70
N TYR A 31 -7.99 -12.23 1.12
CA TYR A 31 -8.32 -10.86 1.56
C TYR A 31 -9.36 -10.17 0.67
N ASP A 32 -9.98 -10.91 -0.27
CA ASP A 32 -11.03 -10.43 -1.19
C ASP A 32 -10.63 -9.09 -1.86
N LEU A 33 -9.41 -9.07 -2.41
CA LEU A 33 -8.91 -7.87 -3.07
C LEU A 33 -9.66 -7.62 -4.37
N SER A 34 -10.10 -6.37 -4.58
CA SER A 34 -10.66 -5.96 -5.86
C SER A 34 -9.64 -6.13 -7.00
N ASP A 35 -10.13 -6.30 -8.22
CA ASP A 35 -9.27 -6.40 -9.42
C ASP A 35 -8.35 -5.18 -9.55
N ILE A 36 -8.84 -4.01 -9.20
CA ILE A 36 -8.09 -2.76 -9.23
C ILE A 36 -6.95 -2.81 -8.20
N SER A 37 -7.27 -3.09 -6.93
CA SER A 37 -6.26 -3.17 -5.87
C SER A 37 -5.19 -4.23 -6.17
N TYR A 38 -5.60 -5.40 -6.66
CA TYR A 38 -4.68 -6.47 -7.02
C TYR A 38 -3.76 -6.08 -8.17
N ASN A 39 -4.33 -5.63 -9.29
CA ASN A 39 -3.55 -5.30 -10.49
C ASN A 39 -2.64 -4.09 -10.28
N THR A 40 -3.06 -3.12 -9.47
CA THR A 40 -2.29 -1.90 -9.22
C THR A 40 -1.17 -2.11 -8.20
N TRP A 41 -1.46 -2.82 -7.09
CA TRP A 41 -0.58 -2.81 -5.92
C TRP A 41 0.12 -4.11 -5.62
N VAL A 42 -0.51 -5.27 -5.91
CA VAL A 42 0.03 -6.57 -5.54
C VAL A 42 0.71 -7.25 -6.72
N LYS A 43 0.07 -7.24 -7.88
CA LYS A 43 0.58 -7.89 -9.08
C LYS A 43 1.96 -7.39 -9.54
N PRO A 44 2.27 -6.07 -9.47
CA PRO A 44 3.58 -5.55 -9.87
C PRO A 44 4.72 -5.91 -8.92
N LEU A 45 4.39 -6.31 -7.68
CA LEU A 45 5.40 -6.64 -6.68
C LEU A 45 6.18 -7.90 -7.08
N SER A 46 7.49 -7.88 -6.87
CA SER A 46 8.37 -9.00 -7.13
C SER A 46 9.10 -9.46 -5.87
N PHE A 47 9.38 -10.75 -5.81
CA PHE A 47 10.22 -11.32 -4.76
C PHE A 47 11.69 -10.92 -5.00
N HIS A 48 12.39 -10.54 -3.94
CA HIS A 48 13.80 -10.19 -4.01
C HIS A 48 14.70 -11.20 -3.29
N SER A 49 14.47 -11.42 -1.99
CA SER A 49 15.34 -12.30 -1.20
C SER A 49 14.69 -12.72 0.13
N VAL A 50 15.27 -13.74 0.76
CA VAL A 50 15.00 -14.09 2.16
C VAL A 50 16.31 -14.07 2.92
N ARG A 51 16.35 -13.37 4.06
CA ARG A 51 17.49 -13.34 4.99
C ARG A 51 16.98 -13.24 6.42
N ASP A 52 17.51 -14.08 7.31
CA ASP A 52 17.19 -14.04 8.73
C ASP A 52 15.67 -14.00 9.02
N ASP A 53 14.91 -14.87 8.34
CA ASP A 53 13.44 -14.95 8.40
C ASP A 53 12.70 -13.67 7.95
N VAL A 54 13.37 -12.79 7.20
CA VAL A 54 12.77 -11.62 6.56
C VAL A 54 12.68 -11.85 5.06
N VAL A 55 11.46 -11.87 4.54
CA VAL A 55 11.18 -11.89 3.10
C VAL A 55 11.19 -10.45 2.60
N THR A 56 12.07 -10.16 1.65
CA THR A 56 12.17 -8.85 1.01
C THR A 56 11.39 -8.84 -0.30
N ILE A 57 10.45 -7.92 -0.40
CA ILE A 57 9.58 -7.71 -1.56
C ILE A 57 9.98 -6.41 -2.25
N MET A 58 10.17 -6.46 -3.54
CA MET A 58 10.58 -5.33 -4.35
C MET A 58 9.37 -4.61 -4.96
N ILE A 59 9.33 -3.30 -4.79
CA ILE A 59 8.34 -2.39 -5.37
C ILE A 59 8.95 -1.76 -6.62
N PRO A 60 8.27 -1.75 -7.78
CA PRO A 60 8.74 -1.08 -8.98
C PRO A 60 9.04 0.40 -8.74
N SER A 61 10.06 0.93 -9.43
CA SER A 61 10.53 2.30 -9.25
C SER A 61 9.47 3.37 -9.57
N ASP A 62 8.55 3.09 -10.50
CA ASP A 62 7.43 3.96 -10.85
C ASP A 62 6.36 4.05 -9.74
N GLN A 63 6.37 3.08 -8.80
CA GLN A 63 5.50 3.05 -7.63
C GLN A 63 6.19 3.50 -6.33
N ALA A 64 7.35 4.15 -6.42
CA ALA A 64 8.10 4.63 -5.25
C ALA A 64 7.26 5.50 -4.30
N HIS A 65 6.37 6.32 -4.85
CA HIS A 65 5.44 7.17 -4.10
C HIS A 65 4.46 6.37 -3.23
N ALA A 66 4.15 5.13 -3.59
CA ALA A 66 3.22 4.26 -2.89
C ALA A 66 3.89 3.34 -1.84
N LEU A 67 5.21 3.40 -1.67
CA LEU A 67 5.96 2.54 -0.75
C LEU A 67 5.34 2.48 0.65
N LYS A 68 5.02 3.63 1.22
CA LYS A 68 4.43 3.71 2.57
C LYS A 68 3.04 3.06 2.61
N TYR A 69 2.22 3.29 1.59
CA TYR A 69 0.88 2.70 1.48
C TYR A 69 0.95 1.18 1.32
N ILE A 70 1.77 0.70 0.38
CA ILE A 70 1.94 -0.74 0.13
C ILE A 70 2.45 -1.44 1.38
N SER A 71 3.48 -0.89 2.03
CA SER A 71 4.06 -1.44 3.26
C SER A 71 3.05 -1.49 4.40
N SER A 72 2.26 -0.43 4.61
CA SER A 72 1.28 -0.40 5.70
C SER A 72 0.12 -1.35 5.48
N LYS A 73 -0.37 -1.45 4.23
CA LYS A 73 -1.57 -2.23 3.91
C LYS A 73 -1.28 -3.71 3.72
N TYR A 74 -0.22 -4.04 2.98
CA TYR A 74 0.00 -5.41 2.51
C TYR A 74 1.05 -6.19 3.32
N LYS A 75 1.81 -5.55 4.23
CA LYS A 75 2.81 -6.23 5.05
C LYS A 75 2.23 -7.44 5.79
N SER A 76 1.15 -7.23 6.54
CA SER A 76 0.51 -8.30 7.32
C SER A 76 -0.11 -9.38 6.42
N TYR A 77 -0.61 -9.01 5.24
CA TYR A 77 -1.19 -9.96 4.29
C TYR A 77 -0.13 -10.91 3.77
N PHE A 78 0.98 -10.38 3.26
CA PHE A 78 2.10 -11.21 2.82
C PHE A 78 2.70 -12.04 3.96
N GLN A 79 2.82 -11.44 5.15
CA GLN A 79 3.36 -12.12 6.33
C GLN A 79 2.55 -13.36 6.67
N VAL A 80 1.23 -13.24 6.78
CA VAL A 80 0.34 -14.36 7.11
C VAL A 80 0.37 -15.39 5.97
N THR A 81 0.10 -14.99 4.74
CA THR A 81 0.04 -15.91 3.59
C THR A 81 1.32 -16.71 3.40
N ILE A 82 2.49 -16.05 3.45
CA ILE A 82 3.79 -16.74 3.29
C ILE A 82 4.06 -17.65 4.49
N SER A 83 3.79 -17.19 5.72
CA SER A 83 4.03 -17.98 6.92
C SER A 83 3.16 -19.24 6.97
N GLU A 84 1.91 -19.16 6.54
CA GLU A 84 1.00 -20.33 6.44
C GLU A 84 1.44 -21.31 5.35
N MET A 85 1.84 -20.81 4.17
CA MET A 85 2.31 -21.66 3.08
C MET A 85 3.61 -22.40 3.41
N MET A 86 4.45 -21.81 4.27
CA MET A 86 5.79 -22.34 4.60
C MET A 86 5.84 -23.04 5.96
N ASP A 87 4.74 -23.04 6.74
CA ASP A 87 4.69 -23.52 8.12
C ASP A 87 5.81 -22.94 9.01
N HIS A 88 6.16 -21.68 8.75
CA HIS A 88 7.21 -20.94 9.44
C HIS A 88 6.92 -19.44 9.45
N THR A 89 7.25 -18.75 10.54
CA THR A 89 6.98 -17.33 10.68
C THR A 89 8.05 -16.49 9.98
N TYR A 90 7.63 -15.66 9.03
CA TYR A 90 8.48 -14.68 8.35
C TYR A 90 8.03 -13.26 8.67
N ASP A 91 8.96 -12.33 8.75
CA ASP A 91 8.67 -10.90 8.63
C ASP A 91 8.80 -10.44 7.17
N ILE A 92 8.16 -9.32 6.84
CA ILE A 92 8.13 -8.76 5.50
C ILE A 92 8.81 -7.40 5.49
N SER A 93 9.71 -7.20 4.55
CA SER A 93 10.33 -5.93 4.23
C SER A 93 10.03 -5.53 2.79
N PHE A 94 9.79 -4.25 2.55
CA PHE A 94 9.62 -3.71 1.21
C PHE A 94 10.80 -2.80 0.86
N VAL A 95 11.30 -2.94 -0.36
CA VAL A 95 12.40 -2.14 -0.90
C VAL A 95 12.02 -1.61 -2.28
N LEU A 96 12.59 -0.49 -2.67
CA LEU A 96 12.43 0.00 -4.04
C LEU A 96 13.43 -0.68 -4.97
N GLU A 97 13.00 -0.96 -6.18
CA GLU A 97 13.87 -1.50 -7.24
C GLU A 97 15.08 -0.58 -7.51
N SER A 98 14.88 0.74 -7.42
CA SER A 98 15.95 1.72 -7.53
C SER A 98 17.05 1.56 -6.48
N ASP A 99 16.66 1.19 -5.26
CA ASP A 99 17.59 1.09 -4.12
C ASP A 99 18.40 -0.20 -4.19
N VAL A 100 17.83 -1.26 -4.75
CA VAL A 100 18.51 -2.54 -4.97
C VAL A 100 19.60 -2.39 -6.04
N ASN A 101 19.33 -1.65 -7.09
CA ASN A 101 20.28 -1.44 -8.19
C ASN A 101 21.44 -0.50 -7.84
N ASN A 102 21.28 0.35 -6.82
CA ASN A 102 22.30 1.32 -6.37
C ASN A 102 23.24 0.76 -5.29
N ASN A 103 23.05 -0.47 -4.79
CA ASN A 103 23.89 -1.07 -3.73
C ASN A 103 25.26 -1.56 -4.21
N ASN A 104 25.85 -0.96 -5.24
CA ASN A 104 27.27 -1.14 -5.56
C ASN A 104 28.18 -0.03 -5.02
N ASP A 105 27.65 1.02 -4.39
CA ASP A 105 28.49 2.02 -3.69
C ASP A 105 27.73 2.67 -2.52
N GLU A 106 28.26 2.40 -1.32
CA GLU A 106 28.21 3.15 -0.05
C GLU A 106 26.86 3.71 0.48
N MET A 107 26.52 3.14 1.65
CA MET A 107 25.85 3.76 2.82
C MET A 107 25.67 5.29 2.70
N MET A 108 24.40 5.73 2.71
CA MET A 108 23.91 6.71 3.68
C MET A 108 22.40 6.88 3.53
N SER A 109 21.70 6.58 4.60
CA SER A 109 20.31 6.97 4.85
C SER A 109 20.19 8.49 4.71
N GLN A 110 19.58 8.98 3.65
CA GLN A 110 19.02 10.31 3.65
C GLN A 110 17.49 10.20 3.79
N PRO A 111 16.88 10.97 4.71
CA PRO A 111 15.44 11.06 4.79
C PRO A 111 14.93 11.62 3.46
N GLY A 112 13.92 10.93 2.91
CA GLY A 112 13.36 11.19 1.58
C GLY A 112 13.23 12.66 1.25
N THR A 113 13.59 12.95 0.03
CA THR A 113 13.27 14.23 -0.63
C THR A 113 11.78 14.45 -0.49
N VAL A 114 11.40 15.38 0.36
CA VAL A 114 10.03 15.88 0.46
C VAL A 114 9.75 16.59 -0.85
N TYR A 115 9.15 15.87 -1.81
CA TYR A 115 8.48 16.53 -2.92
C TYR A 115 7.46 17.48 -2.29
N ASN A 116 7.58 18.76 -2.55
CA ASN A 116 6.60 19.77 -2.17
C ASN A 116 5.31 19.49 -2.96
N ILE A 117 4.57 18.52 -2.49
CA ILE A 117 3.26 18.15 -3.01
C ILE A 117 2.34 19.31 -2.66
N ASN A 118 1.47 19.69 -3.57
CA ASN A 118 0.49 20.79 -3.44
C ASN A 118 -0.57 20.56 -2.32
N TYR A 119 -0.15 20.05 -1.16
CA TYR A 119 -1.04 19.87 0.00
C TYR A 119 -1.59 21.19 0.54
N GLU A 120 -0.80 22.27 0.43
CA GLU A 120 -1.23 23.59 0.90
C GLU A 120 -2.44 24.12 0.12
N ASN A 121 -2.52 23.81 -1.18
CA ASN A 121 -3.64 24.25 -2.02
C ASN A 121 -4.85 23.31 -1.97
N ALA A 122 -4.70 22.09 -1.48
CA ALA A 122 -5.76 21.11 -1.42
C ALA A 122 -6.68 21.23 -0.20
N ASN A 123 -6.30 22.06 0.79
CA ASN A 123 -7.02 22.27 2.05
C ASN A 123 -7.29 20.96 2.81
N LEU A 124 -6.34 20.02 2.78
CA LEU A 124 -6.47 18.71 3.39
C LEU A 124 -5.87 18.66 4.80
N ASN A 125 -6.58 18.06 5.74
CA ASN A 125 -6.05 17.80 7.08
C ASN A 125 -5.06 16.62 7.05
N PRO A 126 -3.77 16.81 7.42
CA PRO A 126 -2.74 15.78 7.33
C PRO A 126 -2.98 14.57 8.25
N LYS A 127 -3.84 14.69 9.26
CA LYS A 127 -4.18 13.60 10.18
C LYS A 127 -5.21 12.63 9.61
N TYR A 128 -5.95 13.02 8.57
CA TYR A 128 -7.04 12.23 8.01
C TYR A 128 -6.57 11.46 6.78
N ARG A 129 -6.01 10.28 7.05
CA ARG A 129 -5.51 9.33 6.04
C ARG A 129 -6.19 7.97 6.20
N PHE A 130 -6.15 7.13 5.18
CA PHE A 130 -6.72 5.78 5.26
C PHE A 130 -6.04 4.91 6.33
N ASP A 131 -4.75 5.06 6.54
CA ASP A 131 -3.96 4.32 7.54
C ASP A 131 -4.30 4.71 8.98
N THR A 132 -4.85 5.89 9.20
CA THR A 132 -5.30 6.37 10.53
C THR A 132 -6.81 6.20 10.75
N PHE A 133 -7.53 5.69 9.74
CA PHE A 133 -8.97 5.48 9.85
C PHE A 133 -9.28 4.14 10.53
N VAL A 134 -10.08 4.17 11.59
CA VAL A 134 -10.50 2.95 12.30
C VAL A 134 -11.65 2.29 11.55
N VAL A 135 -11.38 1.13 10.94
CA VAL A 135 -12.37 0.34 10.22
C VAL A 135 -13.12 -0.57 11.18
N GLY A 136 -14.44 -0.53 11.13
CA GLY A 136 -15.35 -1.42 11.87
C GLY A 136 -16.50 -1.88 10.98
N ASN A 137 -17.33 -2.78 11.50
CA ASN A 137 -18.43 -3.37 10.72
C ASN A 137 -19.39 -2.33 10.11
N ASN A 138 -19.60 -1.20 10.78
CA ASN A 138 -20.56 -0.18 10.37
C ASN A 138 -20.02 0.78 9.31
N ASN A 139 -18.71 0.86 9.11
CA ASN A 139 -18.08 1.78 8.16
C ASN A 139 -17.20 1.09 7.12
N LYS A 140 -17.08 -0.24 7.16
CA LYS A 140 -16.27 -1.04 6.24
C LYS A 140 -16.64 -0.77 4.78
N PHE A 141 -17.93 -0.72 4.47
CA PHE A 141 -18.39 -0.44 3.10
C PHE A 141 -18.01 0.98 2.65
N ALA A 142 -18.25 1.99 3.51
CA ALA A 142 -17.87 3.37 3.21
C ALA A 142 -16.35 3.52 3.01
N HIS A 143 -15.54 2.85 3.83
CA HIS A 143 -14.09 2.81 3.67
C HIS A 143 -13.68 2.18 2.35
N SER A 144 -14.21 0.98 2.00
CA SER A 144 -13.88 0.28 0.75
C SER A 144 -14.30 1.07 -0.49
N ALA A 145 -15.50 1.69 -0.48
CA ALA A 145 -15.95 2.54 -1.56
C ALA A 145 -15.08 3.80 -1.73
N SER A 146 -14.67 4.42 -0.60
CA SER A 146 -13.77 5.57 -0.62
C SER A 146 -12.38 5.21 -1.16
N LEU A 147 -11.87 4.03 -0.81
CA LEU A 147 -10.60 3.55 -1.33
C LEU A 147 -10.69 3.28 -2.85
N ALA A 148 -11.76 2.65 -3.32
CA ALA A 148 -11.97 2.42 -4.75
C ALA A 148 -12.02 3.73 -5.57
N VAL A 149 -12.66 4.78 -5.02
CA VAL A 149 -12.64 6.12 -5.65
C VAL A 149 -11.25 6.72 -5.64
N ALA A 150 -10.49 6.55 -4.57
CA ALA A 150 -9.13 7.09 -4.46
C ALA A 150 -8.16 6.40 -5.43
N GLU A 151 -8.31 5.08 -5.63
CA GLU A 151 -7.51 4.27 -6.57
C GLU A 151 -7.83 4.59 -8.03
N SER A 152 -9.11 4.86 -8.35
CA SER A 152 -9.58 5.15 -9.72
C SER A 152 -10.56 6.33 -9.76
N PRO A 153 -10.08 7.57 -9.57
CA PRO A 153 -10.93 8.74 -9.54
C PRO A 153 -11.68 8.96 -10.86
N GLY A 154 -12.99 9.06 -10.76
CA GLY A 154 -13.88 9.26 -11.91
C GLY A 154 -14.41 7.98 -12.56
N GLU A 155 -13.86 6.81 -12.24
CA GLU A 155 -14.26 5.51 -12.80
C GLU A 155 -15.21 4.75 -11.87
N ALA A 156 -14.85 4.64 -10.58
CA ALA A 156 -15.67 4.00 -9.57
C ALA A 156 -16.47 5.07 -8.79
N TYR A 157 -17.77 4.86 -8.59
CA TYR A 157 -18.61 5.73 -7.76
C TYR A 157 -18.44 7.24 -8.06
N ASN A 158 -18.80 7.69 -9.21
CA ASN A 158 -18.74 9.10 -9.60
C ASN A 158 -20.14 9.67 -9.84
N PRO A 159 -20.71 10.47 -8.91
CA PRO A 159 -20.13 10.89 -7.62
C PRO A 159 -20.20 9.81 -6.52
N LEU A 160 -19.24 9.83 -5.59
CA LEU A 160 -19.37 9.15 -4.32
C LEU A 160 -20.13 10.04 -3.34
N TYR A 161 -21.22 9.53 -2.77
CA TYR A 161 -21.99 10.22 -1.74
C TYR A 161 -21.91 9.48 -0.39
N LEU A 162 -21.31 10.13 0.62
CA LEU A 162 -21.18 9.62 1.98
C LEU A 162 -22.19 10.32 2.89
N TYR A 163 -23.09 9.55 3.50
CA TYR A 163 -24.09 10.07 4.42
C TYR A 163 -24.08 9.33 5.77
N GLY A 164 -24.62 9.93 6.80
CA GLY A 164 -24.67 9.36 8.16
C GLY A 164 -24.59 10.44 9.23
N GLY A 165 -24.75 10.03 10.47
CA GLY A 165 -24.68 10.91 11.65
C GLY A 165 -23.33 11.60 11.83
N PRO A 166 -23.24 12.58 12.72
CA PRO A 166 -21.98 13.24 13.08
C PRO A 166 -21.00 12.23 13.71
N GLY A 167 -19.71 12.49 13.58
CA GLY A 167 -18.65 11.67 14.22
C GLY A 167 -18.35 10.32 13.55
N LEU A 168 -19.03 9.92 12.47
CA LEU A 168 -18.84 8.62 11.81
C LEU A 168 -17.64 8.57 10.84
N GLY A 169 -16.84 9.61 10.75
CA GLY A 169 -15.62 9.63 9.94
C GLY A 169 -15.80 10.03 8.47
N LYS A 170 -16.95 10.59 8.06
CA LYS A 170 -17.18 11.05 6.68
C LYS A 170 -16.11 12.03 6.20
N THR A 171 -15.83 13.06 6.98
CA THR A 171 -14.79 14.05 6.68
C THR A 171 -13.40 13.41 6.63
N HIS A 172 -13.12 12.45 7.51
CA HIS A 172 -11.88 11.69 7.48
C HIS A 172 -11.71 10.96 6.14
N LEU A 173 -12.73 10.24 5.68
CA LEU A 173 -12.68 9.53 4.40
C LEU A 173 -12.52 10.47 3.20
N MET A 174 -13.20 11.64 3.18
CA MET A 174 -13.04 12.63 2.12
C MET A 174 -11.59 13.14 2.02
N HIS A 175 -10.99 13.49 3.15
CA HIS A 175 -9.58 13.90 3.21
C HIS A 175 -8.64 12.75 2.82
N SER A 176 -8.94 11.51 3.26
CA SER A 176 -8.15 10.32 2.92
C SER A 176 -8.11 10.09 1.42
N ILE A 177 -9.23 10.24 0.72
CA ILE A 177 -9.29 10.18 -0.75
C ILE A 177 -8.36 11.23 -1.36
N GLY A 178 -8.45 12.48 -0.90
CA GLY A 178 -7.62 13.57 -1.41
C GLY A 178 -6.13 13.33 -1.21
N HIS A 179 -5.72 12.91 -0.02
CA HIS A 179 -4.33 12.56 0.26
C HIS A 179 -3.84 11.40 -0.63
N PHE A 180 -4.64 10.35 -0.74
CA PHE A 180 -4.29 9.20 -1.56
C PHE A 180 -4.09 9.58 -3.04
N VAL A 181 -4.98 10.37 -3.61
CA VAL A 181 -4.88 10.85 -5.01
C VAL A 181 -3.62 11.68 -5.24
N LEU A 182 -3.24 12.57 -4.29
CA LEU A 182 -2.03 13.37 -4.38
C LEU A 182 -0.76 12.55 -4.13
N ASP A 183 -0.81 11.58 -3.22
CA ASP A 183 0.31 10.66 -2.97
C ASP A 183 0.61 9.81 -4.21
N GLN A 184 -0.43 9.43 -4.98
CA GLN A 184 -0.31 8.67 -6.22
C GLN A 184 0.19 9.50 -7.40
N ASN A 185 -0.27 10.72 -7.51
CA ASN A 185 0.08 11.62 -8.61
C ASN A 185 0.09 13.07 -8.09
N PRO A 186 1.27 13.60 -7.77
CA PRO A 186 1.42 14.96 -7.25
C PRO A 186 0.94 16.07 -8.20
N ASP A 187 0.84 15.78 -9.49
CA ASP A 187 0.37 16.74 -10.51
C ASP A 187 -1.15 16.84 -10.57
N ARG A 188 -1.88 15.93 -9.91
CA ARG A 188 -3.34 16.00 -9.86
C ARG A 188 -3.79 17.17 -8.99
N LYS A 189 -4.91 17.77 -9.40
CA LYS A 189 -5.55 18.83 -8.65
C LYS A 189 -6.62 18.25 -7.75
N VAL A 190 -6.45 18.40 -6.45
CA VAL A 190 -7.42 18.03 -5.43
C VAL A 190 -7.79 19.28 -4.65
N LEU A 191 -9.07 19.49 -4.42
CA LEU A 191 -9.58 20.60 -3.64
C LEU A 191 -10.67 20.09 -2.68
N TYR A 192 -10.45 20.27 -1.38
CA TYR A 192 -11.46 20.08 -0.36
C TYR A 192 -12.11 21.42 -0.03
N VAL A 193 -13.43 21.48 -0.13
CA VAL A 193 -14.22 22.67 0.20
C VAL A 193 -15.39 22.29 1.10
N THR A 194 -15.73 23.17 2.04
CA THR A 194 -16.98 23.08 2.79
C THR A 194 -18.14 23.68 1.98
N SER A 195 -19.38 23.32 2.32
CA SER A 195 -20.55 23.91 1.67
C SER A 195 -20.58 25.45 1.76
N GLU A 196 -20.09 26.00 2.87
CA GLU A 196 -19.98 27.43 3.08
C GLU A 196 -18.96 28.08 2.12
N GLN A 197 -17.81 27.45 1.93
CA GLN A 197 -16.78 27.91 0.98
C GLN A 197 -17.19 27.73 -0.48
N PHE A 198 -18.08 26.78 -0.77
CA PHE A 198 -18.57 26.55 -2.12
C PHE A 198 -19.64 27.56 -2.55
N THR A 199 -20.35 28.18 -1.57
CA THR A 199 -21.46 29.12 -1.84
C THR A 199 -21.03 30.59 -1.77
N ASN A 200 -19.83 30.89 -1.27
CA ASN A 200 -19.24 32.23 -1.20
C ASN A 200 -18.13 32.40 -2.24
#